data_748949b066ecbfe6a4a08b03a2b4f8bd
#
_entry.id   748949b066ecbfe6a4a08b03a2b4f8bd
#
_cell.length_a   1.000
_cell.length_b   1.000
_cell.length_c   1.000
_cell.angle_alpha   90.00
_cell.angle_beta   90.00
_cell.angle_gamma   90.00
#
_symmetry.space_group_name_H-M   'P 1'
#
loop_
_entity.id
_entity.type
_entity.pdbx_description
1 polymer ?
#
loop_
_entity_poly.entity_id
_entity_poly.type
_entity_poly.pdbx_seq_one_letter_code
_entity_poly.pdbx_strand_id
1 'polypeptide(L)'
;MNIIDGIQFNDSNESVIFNYYSWVELIKAIIVKYANKTEGEAERIVLASPLVRITENDYMSVALRSHESEYHWAMLIAYGDQYWTKGVSPDEPDGYFEWEKEYKKKNNLAEENFIFRD
;
A
#
# COMPACT_ATOMS: atom_id res chain seq x y z
N MET A 1 15.03 6.13 1.02
CA MET A 1 14.05 7.22 1.23
C MET A 1 13.28 6.96 2.51
N ASN A 2 13.04 7.98 3.30
CA ASN A 2 12.28 7.84 4.55
C ASN A 2 10.80 7.54 4.26
N ILE A 3 10.22 6.69 5.12
CA ILE A 3 8.81 6.33 5.00
C ILE A 3 8.00 7.37 5.78
N ILE A 4 7.61 8.43 5.09
CA ILE A 4 6.83 9.54 5.64
C ILE A 4 5.69 9.87 4.69
N ASP A 5 4.67 10.55 5.20
CA ASP A 5 3.58 11.05 4.36
C ASP A 5 3.96 12.38 3.70
N GLY A 6 3.23 12.74 2.65
CA GLY A 6 3.35 14.04 2.01
C GLY A 6 4.54 14.21 1.06
N ILE A 7 5.08 13.12 0.53
CA ILE A 7 6.19 13.21 -0.42
C ILE A 7 5.65 13.52 -1.80
N GLN A 8 6.16 14.58 -2.44
CA GLN A 8 5.74 14.96 -3.77
C GLN A 8 6.70 14.42 -4.83
N PHE A 9 6.14 13.80 -5.86
CA PHE A 9 6.86 13.32 -7.04
C PHE A 9 6.32 14.05 -8.26
N ASN A 10 7.19 14.45 -9.17
CA ASN A 10 6.83 15.26 -10.31
C ASN A 10 7.21 14.62 -11.63
N ASP A 11 6.31 14.74 -12.61
CA ASP A 11 6.57 14.55 -14.01
C ASP A 11 6.52 15.93 -14.67
N SER A 12 6.67 16.01 -16.01
CA SER A 12 6.74 17.30 -16.71
C SER A 12 5.52 18.21 -16.48
N ASN A 13 4.32 17.64 -16.44
CA ASN A 13 3.07 18.40 -16.30
C ASN A 13 2.20 17.97 -15.14
N GLU A 14 2.63 16.99 -14.39
CA GLU A 14 1.81 16.38 -13.34
C GLU A 14 2.63 16.17 -12.08
N SER A 15 1.93 16.07 -10.98
CA SER A 15 2.56 15.70 -9.71
C SER A 15 1.66 14.75 -8.94
N VAL A 16 2.24 14.01 -8.04
CA VAL A 16 1.49 13.16 -7.10
C VAL A 16 2.09 13.36 -5.72
N ILE A 17 1.20 13.54 -4.75
CA ILE A 17 1.59 13.51 -3.34
C ILE A 17 1.34 12.09 -2.86
N PHE A 18 2.40 11.45 -2.38
CA PHE A 18 2.34 10.08 -1.89
C PHE A 18 2.41 10.07 -0.38
N ASN A 19 1.36 9.59 0.25
CA ASN A 19 1.33 9.40 1.69
C ASN A 19 1.91 8.03 2.01
N TYR A 20 3.22 7.95 1.89
CA TYR A 20 4.01 6.72 1.92
C TYR A 20 3.86 5.98 3.25
N TYR A 21 3.98 6.69 4.37
CA TYR A 21 3.82 6.08 5.68
C TYR A 21 2.42 5.46 5.85
N SER A 22 1.37 6.21 5.49
CA SER A 22 -0.01 5.71 5.56
C SER A 22 -0.21 4.49 4.70
N TRP A 23 0.35 4.50 3.47
CA TRP A 23 0.26 3.38 2.54
C TRP A 23 0.93 2.12 3.11
N VAL A 24 2.13 2.27 3.65
CA VAL A 24 2.89 1.16 4.24
C VAL A 24 2.16 0.59 5.47
N GLU A 25 1.67 1.46 6.35
CA GLU A 25 0.95 1.02 7.56
C GLU A 25 -0.34 0.29 7.22
N LEU A 26 -1.06 0.77 6.21
CA LEU A 26 -2.28 0.09 5.77
C LEU A 26 -1.96 -1.30 5.19
N ILE A 27 -0.94 -1.40 4.36
CA ILE A 27 -0.54 -2.70 3.80
C ILE A 27 -0.17 -3.69 4.90
N LYS A 28 0.58 -3.25 5.91
CA LYS A 28 0.91 -4.11 7.06
C LYS A 28 -0.35 -4.61 7.77
N ALA A 29 -1.30 -3.71 7.99
CA ALA A 29 -2.55 -4.06 8.67
C ALA A 29 -3.39 -5.06 7.85
N ILE A 30 -3.43 -4.89 6.53
CA ILE A 30 -4.13 -5.83 5.64
C ILE A 30 -3.52 -7.23 5.76
N ILE A 31 -2.20 -7.31 5.77
CA ILE A 31 -1.49 -8.59 5.88
C ILE A 31 -1.80 -9.27 7.21
N VAL A 32 -1.80 -8.52 8.30
CA VAL A 32 -2.15 -9.07 9.62
C VAL A 32 -3.58 -9.63 9.60
N LYS A 33 -4.52 -8.86 9.07
CA LYS A 33 -5.93 -9.23 9.11
C LYS A 33 -6.30 -10.34 8.12
N TYR A 34 -5.83 -10.22 6.88
CA TYR A 34 -6.29 -11.08 5.78
C TYR A 34 -5.32 -12.18 5.39
N ALA A 35 -4.07 -12.09 5.80
CA ALA A 35 -3.07 -13.13 5.54
C ALA A 35 -2.63 -13.85 6.81
N ASN A 36 -3.29 -13.60 7.93
CA ASN A 36 -3.06 -14.27 9.21
C ASN A 36 -1.60 -14.23 9.69
N LYS A 37 -0.96 -13.08 9.51
CA LYS A 37 0.40 -12.86 10.00
C LYS A 37 0.38 -12.09 11.30
N THR A 38 1.42 -12.24 12.10
CA THR A 38 1.61 -11.37 13.26
C THR A 38 2.07 -9.99 12.80
N GLU A 39 1.94 -8.97 13.65
CA GLU A 39 2.41 -7.63 13.34
C GLU A 39 3.90 -7.62 13.02
N GLY A 40 4.71 -8.36 13.78
CA GLY A 40 6.15 -8.46 13.53
C GLY A 40 6.49 -9.12 12.21
N GLU A 41 5.76 -10.17 11.84
CA GLU A 41 5.94 -10.83 10.54
C GLU A 41 5.56 -9.91 9.38
N ALA A 42 4.42 -9.22 9.52
CA ALA A 42 3.96 -8.28 8.49
C ALA A 42 4.97 -7.16 8.29
N GLU A 43 5.47 -6.57 9.38
CA GLU A 43 6.47 -5.52 9.30
C GLU A 43 7.74 -6.01 8.58
N ARG A 44 8.23 -7.18 8.95
CA ARG A 44 9.44 -7.74 8.36
C ARG A 44 9.31 -7.96 6.86
N ILE A 45 8.22 -8.59 6.42
CA ILE A 45 8.05 -8.89 4.99
C ILE A 45 7.75 -7.65 4.17
N VAL A 46 7.03 -6.68 4.74
CA VAL A 46 6.74 -5.41 4.06
C VAL A 46 8.03 -4.61 3.86
N LEU A 47 8.82 -4.44 4.92
CA LEU A 47 10.05 -3.65 4.83
C LEU A 47 11.13 -4.31 3.95
N ALA A 48 11.07 -5.63 3.79
CA ALA A 48 11.99 -6.37 2.92
C ALA A 48 11.54 -6.38 1.45
N SER A 49 10.30 -5.98 1.16
CA SER A 49 9.74 -6.08 -0.19
C SER A 49 10.25 -4.99 -1.12
N PRO A 50 10.71 -5.34 -2.33
CA PRO A 50 11.05 -4.34 -3.34
C PRO A 50 9.86 -3.46 -3.75
N LEU A 51 8.62 -3.98 -3.61
CA LEU A 51 7.41 -3.22 -3.94
C LEU A 51 7.20 -2.02 -3.03
N VAL A 52 7.73 -2.09 -1.82
CA VAL A 52 7.59 -1.02 -0.82
C VAL A 52 8.68 0.03 -0.96
N ARG A 53 9.83 -0.35 -1.52
CA ARG A 53 10.96 0.57 -1.66
C ARG A 53 10.73 1.55 -2.80
N ILE A 54 10.83 2.83 -2.51
CA ILE A 54 10.66 3.90 -3.49
C ILE A 54 11.99 4.63 -3.62
N THR A 55 12.48 4.76 -4.86
CA THR A 55 13.66 5.57 -5.15
C THR A 55 13.25 7.03 -5.37
N GLU A 56 14.19 7.95 -5.14
CA GLU A 56 13.93 9.37 -5.28
C GLU A 56 13.59 9.74 -6.73
N ASN A 57 12.70 10.72 -6.89
CA ASN A 57 12.27 11.28 -8.19
C ASN A 57 11.63 10.27 -9.13
N ASP A 58 10.99 9.26 -8.58
CA ASP A 58 10.38 8.20 -9.36
C ASP A 58 8.86 8.35 -9.43
N TYR A 59 8.39 9.38 -10.17
CA TYR A 59 6.97 9.62 -10.37
C TYR A 59 6.26 8.38 -10.95
N MET A 60 6.84 7.75 -11.97
CA MET A 60 6.19 6.61 -12.63
C MET A 60 6.04 5.42 -11.70
N SER A 61 7.02 5.16 -10.86
CA SER A 61 6.96 4.09 -9.88
C SER A 61 5.82 4.30 -8.89
N VAL A 62 5.67 5.53 -8.42
CA VAL A 62 4.58 5.89 -7.49
C VAL A 62 3.23 5.82 -8.20
N ALA A 63 3.12 6.38 -9.41
CA ALA A 63 1.88 6.35 -10.18
C ALA A 63 1.43 4.92 -10.45
N LEU A 64 2.36 4.03 -10.76
CA LEU A 64 2.07 2.62 -11.01
C LEU A 64 1.43 1.96 -9.77
N ARG A 65 1.90 2.31 -8.57
CA ARG A 65 1.34 1.77 -7.34
C ARG A 65 -0.10 2.22 -7.08
N SER A 66 -0.52 3.35 -7.66
CA SER A 66 -1.88 3.85 -7.51
C SER A 66 -2.91 3.10 -8.38
N HIS A 67 -2.42 2.29 -9.35
CA HIS A 67 -3.30 1.58 -10.27
C HIS A 67 -3.95 0.33 -9.69
N GLU A 68 -3.46 -0.13 -8.54
CA GLU A 68 -4.02 -1.28 -7.86
C GLU A 68 -4.38 -0.92 -6.42
N SER A 69 -5.32 -1.67 -5.83
CA SER A 69 -5.70 -1.45 -4.44
C SER A 69 -4.56 -1.88 -3.49
N GLU A 70 -4.58 -1.33 -2.30
CA GLU A 70 -3.63 -1.72 -1.26
C GLU A 70 -3.79 -3.20 -0.89
N TYR A 71 -5.01 -3.73 -0.99
CA TYR A 71 -5.26 -5.15 -0.79
C TYR A 71 -4.44 -6.00 -1.78
N HIS A 72 -4.44 -5.60 -3.06
CA HIS A 72 -3.65 -6.31 -4.10
C HIS A 72 -2.17 -6.33 -3.74
N TRP A 73 -1.60 -5.17 -3.39
CA TRP A 73 -0.18 -5.10 -3.01
C TRP A 73 0.11 -5.93 -1.78
N ALA A 74 -0.79 -5.91 -0.79
CA ALA A 74 -0.64 -6.70 0.44
C ALA A 74 -0.61 -8.19 0.14
N MET A 75 -1.52 -8.66 -0.70
CA MET A 75 -1.57 -10.08 -1.07
C MET A 75 -0.35 -10.50 -1.89
N LEU A 76 0.11 -9.62 -2.77
CA LEU A 76 1.32 -9.86 -3.56
C LEU A 76 2.55 -10.01 -2.66
N ILE A 77 2.67 -9.15 -1.64
CA ILE A 77 3.77 -9.22 -0.68
C ILE A 77 3.68 -10.47 0.19
N ALA A 78 2.48 -10.83 0.63
CA ALA A 78 2.27 -11.94 1.54
C ALA A 78 2.39 -13.31 0.87
N TYR A 79 1.90 -13.44 -0.36
CA TYR A 79 1.77 -14.73 -1.03
C TYR A 79 2.57 -14.85 -2.33
N GLY A 80 3.11 -13.75 -2.86
CA GLY A 80 3.89 -13.76 -4.09
C GLY A 80 3.06 -13.58 -5.35
N ASP A 81 3.75 -13.61 -6.49
CA ASP A 81 3.14 -13.41 -7.81
C ASP A 81 2.06 -14.43 -8.08
N GLN A 82 1.01 -14.00 -8.77
CA GLN A 82 -0.11 -14.86 -9.17
C GLN A 82 -0.78 -15.55 -7.99
N TYR A 83 -0.90 -14.85 -6.85
CA TYR A 83 -1.52 -15.40 -5.64
C TYR A 83 -2.94 -15.92 -5.90
N TRP A 84 -3.64 -15.35 -6.88
CA TRP A 84 -5.00 -15.77 -7.24
C TRP A 84 -5.05 -17.19 -7.82
N THR A 85 -3.94 -17.70 -8.33
CA THR A 85 -3.87 -19.10 -8.80
C THR A 85 -3.58 -20.06 -7.65
N LYS A 86 -3.27 -19.53 -6.47
CA LYS A 86 -2.91 -20.31 -5.27
C LYS A 86 -4.05 -20.35 -4.25
N GLY A 87 -5.26 -19.99 -4.67
CA GLY A 87 -6.43 -20.05 -3.81
C GLY A 87 -6.72 -18.78 -3.02
N VAL A 88 -5.96 -17.71 -3.24
CA VAL A 88 -6.21 -16.41 -2.60
C VAL A 88 -7.02 -15.55 -3.56
N SER A 89 -8.19 -15.06 -3.12
CA SER A 89 -9.05 -14.26 -3.99
C SER A 89 -8.38 -12.95 -4.41
N PRO A 90 -8.46 -12.57 -5.70
CA PRO A 90 -8.00 -11.26 -6.14
C PRO A 90 -8.96 -10.13 -5.77
N ASP A 91 -10.19 -10.48 -5.39
CA ASP A 91 -11.21 -9.49 -5.01
C ASP A 91 -11.11 -9.20 -3.52
N GLU A 92 -11.37 -7.95 -3.16
CA GLU A 92 -11.39 -7.55 -1.76
C GLU A 92 -12.49 -8.31 -1.02
N PRO A 93 -12.19 -8.79 0.21
CA PRO A 93 -13.19 -9.51 1.01
C PRO A 93 -14.37 -8.60 1.38
N ASP A 94 -15.50 -9.21 1.66
CA ASP A 94 -16.68 -8.49 2.13
C ASP A 94 -16.32 -7.67 3.38
N GLY A 95 -16.76 -6.41 3.40
CA GLY A 95 -16.49 -5.51 4.51
C GLY A 95 -15.11 -4.88 4.50
N TYR A 96 -14.29 -5.15 3.47
CA TYR A 96 -12.94 -4.63 3.40
C TYR A 96 -12.91 -3.08 3.39
N PHE A 97 -13.72 -2.44 2.56
CA PHE A 97 -13.66 -0.99 2.42
C PHE A 97 -14.14 -0.26 3.68
N GLU A 98 -15.12 -0.82 4.38
CA GLU A 98 -15.56 -0.29 5.67
C GLU A 98 -14.43 -0.44 6.72
N TRP A 99 -13.78 -1.59 6.74
CA TRP A 99 -12.67 -1.82 7.65
C TRP A 99 -11.50 -0.88 7.35
N GLU A 100 -11.17 -0.71 6.08
CA GLU A 100 -10.06 0.17 5.65
C GLU A 100 -10.30 1.59 6.12
N LYS A 101 -11.50 2.11 5.90
CA LYS A 101 -11.88 3.46 6.30
C LYS A 101 -11.77 3.64 7.81
N GLU A 102 -12.30 2.69 8.57
CA GLU A 102 -12.25 2.72 10.03
C GLU A 102 -10.80 2.62 10.54
N TYR A 103 -10.00 1.75 9.95
CA TYR A 103 -8.60 1.58 10.33
C TYR A 103 -7.81 2.87 10.11
N LYS A 104 -7.95 3.50 8.96
CA LYS A 104 -7.29 4.77 8.66
C LYS A 104 -7.65 5.85 9.66
N LYS A 105 -8.92 5.95 9.97
CA LYS A 105 -9.44 6.95 10.91
C LYS A 105 -8.91 6.70 12.32
N LYS A 106 -8.98 5.46 12.78
CA LYS A 106 -8.56 5.06 14.12
C LYS A 106 -7.06 5.26 14.35
N ASN A 107 -6.27 5.11 13.31
CA ASN A 107 -4.81 5.17 13.40
C ASN A 107 -4.22 6.47 12.85
N ASN A 108 -5.05 7.46 12.58
CA ASN A 108 -4.64 8.76 12.06
C ASN A 108 -3.83 8.68 10.77
N LEU A 109 -4.21 7.75 9.89
CA LEU A 109 -3.58 7.64 8.58
C LEU A 109 -4.27 8.56 7.59
N ALA A 110 -3.57 8.91 6.51
CA ALA A 110 -4.12 9.75 5.46
C ALA A 110 -5.34 9.06 4.82
N GLU A 111 -6.34 9.84 4.49
CA GLU A 111 -7.55 9.34 3.84
C GLU A 111 -7.24 8.80 2.44
N GLU A 112 -6.39 9.54 1.70
CA GLU A 112 -5.95 9.14 0.36
C GLU A 112 -4.45 8.94 0.36
N ASN A 113 -3.99 7.82 -0.19
CA ASN A 113 -2.56 7.53 -0.25
C ASN A 113 -1.88 8.24 -1.44
N PHE A 114 -2.63 8.49 -2.51
CA PHE A 114 -2.11 9.13 -3.72
C PHE A 114 -3.01 10.30 -4.09
N ILE A 115 -2.44 11.51 -4.14
CA ILE A 115 -3.17 12.73 -4.50
C ILE A 115 -2.53 13.31 -5.75
N PHE A 116 -3.19 13.15 -6.89
CA PHE A 116 -2.69 13.61 -8.17
C PHE A 116 -3.09 15.06 -8.43
N ARG A 117 -2.18 15.82 -9.03
CA ARG A 117 -2.39 17.22 -9.42
C ARG A 117 -1.77 17.48 -10.78
N ASP A 118 -2.47 18.28 -11.56
CA ASP A 118 -1.99 18.74 -12.87
C ASP A 118 -1.02 19.91 -12.75
#